data_596e418aa8ef138ce4ba7d9ef7ac4aeb
#
_entry.id   596e418aa8ef138ce4ba7d9ef7ac4aeb
#
_cell.length_a   1.000
_cell.length_b   1.000
_cell.length_c   1.000
_cell.angle_alpha   90.00
_cell.angle_beta   90.00
_cell.angle_gamma   90.00
#
_symmetry.space_group_name_H-M   'P 1'
#
loop_
_entity.id
_entity.type
_entity.pdbx_description
1 polymer ?
#
loop_
_entity_poly.entity_id
_entity_poly.type
_entity_poly.pdbx_seq_one_letter_code
_entity_poly.pdbx_strand_id
1 'polypeptide(L)'
;MATKKTTKTVKAETMPEVKETNTVKENVKMVQQALGMIETRGLVAAIEAADAMLKAANVELVGTEKIGSGLVSVMVRGDVGAVKAAVETGAAAAGSLGEVIATHVIPRPHTDVEKILPALK
;
A
#
# COMPACT_ATOMS: atom_id res chain seq x y z
N MET A 1 -15.24 -20.17 25.92
CA MET A 1 -14.67 -20.32 25.73
C MET A 1 -14.29 -20.54 25.15
N ALA A 2 -14.36 -20.47 25.04
CA ALA A 2 -13.68 -20.69 24.64
C ALA A 2 -13.32 -20.48 24.00
N THR A 3 -13.69 -20.11 23.90
CA THR A 3 -13.17 -19.98 23.62
C THR A 3 -12.70 -19.59 23.27
N LYS A 4 -12.98 -19.34 23.47
CA LYS A 4 -12.37 -19.04 23.47
C LYS A 4 -11.98 -19.00 22.73
N LYS A 5 -12.22 -19.09 22.60
CA LYS A 5 -11.58 -19.14 22.16
C LYS A 5 -11.35 -19.03 21.20
N THR A 6 -11.77 -18.90 21.08
CA THR A 6 -11.31 -18.85 20.44
C THR A 6 -10.92 -18.41 19.82
N THR A 7 -11.10 -18.12 19.94
CA THR A 7 -10.52 -17.78 19.66
C THR A 7 -9.84 -17.49 19.55
N LYS A 8 -9.75 -17.44 19.94
CA LYS A 8 -8.87 -17.31 20.16
C LYS A 8 -8.18 -17.51 19.86
N THR A 9 -8.30 -17.83 20.02
CA THR A 9 -7.44 -18.10 19.96
C THR A 9 -6.73 -18.07 19.70
N VAL A 10 -6.65 -18.13 19.79
CA VAL A 10 -5.83 -18.24 19.68
C VAL A 10 -5.13 -17.98 19.96
N LYS A 11 -4.82 -18.00 20.48
CA LYS A 11 -4.04 -17.74 21.00
C LYS A 11 -3.00 -17.83 20.99
N ALA A 12 -2.89 -17.80 21.10
CA ALA A 12 -1.81 -17.85 21.08
C ALA A 12 -0.88 -18.22 21.51
N GLU A 13 -0.62 -18.72 21.72
CA GLU A 13 0.35 -19.18 22.03
C GLU A 13 1.53 -18.52 21.95
N THR A 14 2.07 -18.19 22.73
CA THR A 14 3.13 -17.40 22.98
C THR A 14 4.40 -18.12 23.03
N MET A 15 4.84 -18.76 22.03
CA MET A 15 6.09 -19.42 21.99
C MET A 15 7.14 -18.53 21.42
N PRO A 16 8.45 -18.78 21.60
CA PRO A 16 9.48 -17.91 21.06
C PRO A 16 9.35 -17.76 19.57
N GLU A 17 8.89 -18.79 18.91
CA GLU A 17 8.73 -18.72 17.49
C GLU A 17 7.63 -17.76 17.06
N VAL A 18 6.85 -17.27 17.99
CA VAL A 18 5.74 -16.39 17.65
C VAL A 18 6.24 -15.14 16.94
N LYS A 19 7.38 -14.59 17.36
CA LYS A 19 7.92 -13.42 16.68
C LYS A 19 8.26 -13.71 15.24
N GLU A 20 8.94 -14.81 14.99
CA GLU A 20 9.26 -15.20 13.65
C GLU A 20 8.00 -15.45 12.84
N THR A 21 7.03 -16.11 13.44
CA THR A 21 5.77 -16.40 12.79
C THR A 21 5.05 -15.12 12.42
N ASN A 22 5.06 -14.13 13.32
CA ASN A 22 4.41 -12.87 13.04
C ASN A 22 5.07 -12.15 11.88
N THR A 23 6.39 -12.17 11.81
CA THR A 23 7.12 -11.54 10.72
C THR A 23 6.76 -12.20 9.40
N VAL A 24 6.70 -13.53 9.38
CA VAL A 24 6.33 -14.25 8.18
C VAL A 24 4.91 -13.92 7.78
N LYS A 25 3.98 -13.86 8.74
CA LYS A 25 2.60 -13.54 8.44
C LYS A 25 2.47 -12.13 7.87
N GLU A 26 3.25 -11.20 8.40
CA GLU A 26 3.22 -9.84 7.88
C GLU A 26 3.72 -9.78 6.45
N ASN A 27 4.78 -10.51 6.15
CA ASN A 27 5.30 -10.57 4.78
C ASN A 27 4.29 -11.16 3.83
N VAL A 28 3.63 -12.25 4.24
CA VAL A 28 2.62 -12.87 3.40
C VAL A 28 1.46 -11.92 3.18
N LYS A 29 1.04 -11.22 4.23
CA LYS A 29 -0.04 -10.26 4.12
C LYS A 29 0.29 -9.17 3.12
N MET A 30 1.52 -8.62 3.18
CA MET A 30 1.94 -7.59 2.23
C MET A 30 1.89 -8.11 0.81
N VAL A 31 2.40 -9.32 0.59
CA VAL A 31 2.44 -9.90 -0.74
C VAL A 31 1.04 -10.09 -1.31
N GLN A 32 0.06 -10.36 -0.45
CA GLN A 32 -1.30 -10.61 -0.90
C GLN A 32 -2.12 -9.35 -1.06
N GLN A 33 -1.63 -8.21 -0.61
CA GLN A 33 -2.37 -6.97 -0.69
C GLN A 33 -2.28 -6.37 -2.09
N ALA A 34 -3.34 -5.66 -2.46
CA ALA A 34 -3.34 -4.94 -3.72
C ALA A 34 -2.31 -3.82 -3.69
N LEU A 35 -1.85 -3.43 -4.86
CA LEU A 35 -0.89 -2.36 -5.05
C LEU A 35 -1.53 -1.27 -5.87
N GLY A 36 -1.56 -0.04 -5.34
CA GLY A 36 -2.09 1.11 -6.05
C GLY A 36 -0.97 2.08 -6.38
N MET A 37 -1.04 2.68 -7.55
CA MET A 37 0.02 3.54 -8.03
C MET A 37 -0.55 4.76 -8.72
N ILE A 38 0.07 5.92 -8.47
CA ILE A 38 -0.26 7.16 -9.16
C ILE A 38 1.05 7.79 -9.60
N GLU A 39 1.15 8.08 -10.88
CA GLU A 39 2.32 8.77 -11.42
C GLU A 39 1.91 10.17 -11.82
N THR A 40 2.70 11.16 -11.38
CA THR A 40 2.44 12.57 -11.63
C THR A 40 3.68 13.22 -12.22
N ARG A 41 3.45 14.37 -12.85
CA ARG A 41 4.56 15.22 -13.24
C ARG A 41 4.76 16.22 -12.12
N GLY A 42 5.86 16.04 -11.38
CA GLY A 42 6.19 16.94 -10.27
C GLY A 42 5.92 16.32 -8.92
N LEU A 43 6.75 16.72 -7.96
CA LEU A 43 6.69 16.14 -6.61
C LEU A 43 5.50 16.66 -5.81
N VAL A 44 5.10 17.91 -6.05
CA VAL A 44 4.00 18.49 -5.27
C VAL A 44 2.72 17.71 -5.50
N ALA A 45 2.40 17.41 -6.76
CA ALA A 45 1.20 16.65 -7.07
C ALA A 45 1.29 15.23 -6.49
N ALA A 46 2.49 14.64 -6.49
CA ALA A 46 2.69 13.32 -5.94
C ALA A 46 2.44 13.29 -4.43
N ILE A 47 2.93 14.30 -3.73
CA ILE A 47 2.73 14.39 -2.27
C ILE A 47 1.24 14.57 -1.96
N GLU A 48 0.56 15.40 -2.74
CA GLU A 48 -0.87 15.56 -2.55
C GLU A 48 -1.62 14.27 -2.80
N ALA A 49 -1.23 13.53 -3.84
CA ALA A 49 -1.84 12.23 -4.11
C ALA A 49 -1.65 11.29 -2.93
N ALA A 50 -0.44 11.25 -2.37
CA ALA A 50 -0.16 10.37 -1.24
C ALA A 50 -1.04 10.73 -0.04
N ASP A 51 -1.11 12.01 0.28
CA ASP A 51 -1.91 12.45 1.42
C ASP A 51 -3.39 12.12 1.21
N ALA A 52 -3.91 12.40 0.03
CA ALA A 52 -5.31 12.14 -0.26
C ALA A 52 -5.63 10.65 -0.21
N MET A 53 -4.72 9.82 -0.72
CA MET A 53 -4.92 8.37 -0.66
C MET A 53 -4.97 7.86 0.77
N LEU A 54 -4.05 8.33 1.60
CA LEU A 54 -3.99 7.87 3.00
C LEU A 54 -5.19 8.34 3.80
N LYS A 55 -5.76 9.47 3.44
CA LYS A 55 -6.94 9.98 4.12
C LYS A 55 -8.23 9.34 3.63
N ALA A 56 -8.24 8.85 2.39
CA ALA A 56 -9.47 8.37 1.77
C ALA A 56 -9.83 6.96 2.18
N ALA A 57 -8.84 6.11 2.48
CA ALA A 57 -9.10 4.71 2.73
C ALA A 57 -7.98 4.13 3.60
N ASN A 58 -8.24 2.94 4.11
CA ASN A 58 -7.27 2.28 4.99
C ASN A 58 -6.21 1.60 4.13
N VAL A 59 -5.22 2.37 3.73
CA VAL A 59 -4.11 1.88 2.92
C VAL A 59 -2.81 2.29 3.58
N GLU A 60 -1.72 1.61 3.20
CA GLU A 60 -0.39 1.87 3.72
C GLU A 60 0.48 2.43 2.62
N LEU A 61 1.26 3.44 2.96
CA LEU A 61 2.17 4.04 2.00
C LEU A 61 3.38 3.13 1.81
N VAL A 62 3.66 2.79 0.55
CA VAL A 62 4.86 2.04 0.21
C VAL A 62 6.04 2.98 0.05
N GLY A 63 5.82 4.06 -0.71
CA GLY A 63 6.87 5.01 -0.93
C GLY A 63 6.68 5.74 -2.25
N THR A 64 7.70 6.51 -2.60
CA THR A 64 7.72 7.25 -3.84
C THR A 64 8.96 6.90 -4.61
N GLU A 65 8.89 7.07 -5.93
CA GLU A 65 10.03 6.83 -6.81
C GLU A 65 10.12 7.99 -7.78
N LYS A 66 11.28 8.62 -7.83
CA LYS A 66 11.54 9.69 -8.78
C LYS A 66 12.21 9.08 -10.00
N ILE A 67 11.48 9.11 -11.11
CA ILE A 67 11.93 8.37 -12.29
C ILE A 67 12.85 9.21 -13.15
N GLY A 68 12.70 10.54 -13.10
CA GLY A 68 13.42 11.44 -13.97
C GLY A 68 12.45 12.23 -14.80
N SER A 69 12.92 13.32 -15.40
CA SER A 69 12.11 14.21 -16.23
C SER A 69 10.90 14.76 -15.47
N GLY A 70 11.03 14.90 -14.15
CA GLY A 70 9.95 15.42 -13.33
C GLY A 70 8.89 14.41 -12.97
N LEU A 71 9.00 13.16 -13.40
CA LEU A 71 7.99 12.14 -13.11
C LEU A 71 8.22 11.54 -11.72
N VAL A 72 7.14 11.39 -10.99
CA VAL A 72 7.18 10.83 -9.64
C VAL A 72 6.02 9.83 -9.52
N SER A 73 6.32 8.64 -9.01
CA SER A 73 5.29 7.64 -8.73
C SER A 73 5.15 7.48 -7.24
N VAL A 74 3.91 7.37 -6.78
CA VAL A 74 3.63 7.10 -5.38
C VAL A 74 2.76 5.84 -5.30
N MET A 75 3.01 5.01 -4.28
CA MET A 75 2.43 3.69 -4.21
C MET A 75 1.87 3.41 -2.83
N VAL A 76 0.73 2.71 -2.81
CA VAL A 76 0.08 2.31 -1.57
C VAL A 76 -0.34 0.85 -1.66
N ARG A 77 -0.54 0.25 -0.50
CA ARG A 77 -0.98 -1.14 -0.37
C ARG A 77 -2.19 -1.23 0.55
N GLY A 78 -2.97 -2.28 0.34
CA GLY A 78 -4.12 -2.54 1.18
C GLY A 78 -5.08 -3.49 0.50
N ASP A 79 -6.29 -3.61 1.05
CA ASP A 79 -7.35 -4.38 0.41
C ASP A 79 -7.70 -3.73 -0.93
N VAL A 80 -8.10 -4.56 -1.89
CA VAL A 80 -8.30 -4.07 -3.25
C VAL A 80 -9.36 -2.97 -3.31
N GLY A 81 -10.44 -3.09 -2.54
CA GLY A 81 -11.46 -2.04 -2.53
C GLY A 81 -10.94 -0.74 -1.97
N ALA A 82 -10.16 -0.82 -0.88
CA ALA A 82 -9.57 0.36 -0.28
C ALA A 82 -8.55 1.01 -1.22
N VAL A 83 -7.74 0.19 -1.89
CA VAL A 83 -6.73 0.72 -2.80
C VAL A 83 -7.38 1.40 -4.00
N LYS A 84 -8.44 0.80 -4.53
CA LYS A 84 -9.15 1.43 -5.65
C LYS A 84 -9.73 2.78 -5.25
N ALA A 85 -10.37 2.85 -4.09
CA ALA A 85 -10.94 4.11 -3.61
C ALA A 85 -9.83 5.14 -3.37
N ALA A 86 -8.72 4.71 -2.80
CA ALA A 86 -7.61 5.61 -2.52
C ALA A 86 -7.02 6.17 -3.80
N VAL A 87 -6.79 5.33 -4.81
CA VAL A 87 -6.19 5.77 -6.07
C VAL A 87 -7.12 6.77 -6.77
N GLU A 88 -8.41 6.48 -6.77
CA GLU A 88 -9.36 7.37 -7.40
C GLU A 88 -9.35 8.75 -6.74
N THR A 89 -9.40 8.79 -5.42
CA THR A 89 -9.40 10.05 -4.69
C THR A 89 -8.07 10.78 -4.84
N GLY A 90 -6.97 10.02 -4.76
CA GLY A 90 -5.64 10.62 -4.89
C GLY A 90 -5.40 11.22 -6.26
N ALA A 91 -5.89 10.55 -7.30
CA ALA A 91 -5.73 11.06 -8.66
C ALA A 91 -6.49 12.37 -8.84
N ALA A 92 -7.71 12.44 -8.31
CA ALA A 92 -8.50 13.66 -8.40
C ALA A 92 -7.82 14.81 -7.67
N ALA A 93 -7.30 14.54 -6.47
CA ALA A 93 -6.62 15.59 -5.70
C ALA A 93 -5.34 16.06 -6.40
N ALA A 94 -4.55 15.12 -6.91
CA ALA A 94 -3.31 15.47 -7.60
C ALA A 94 -3.58 16.27 -8.87
N GLY A 95 -4.68 15.93 -9.55
CA GLY A 95 -5.02 16.61 -10.81
C GLY A 95 -5.33 18.07 -10.62
N SER A 96 -5.68 18.49 -9.40
CA SER A 96 -5.93 19.92 -9.17
C SER A 96 -4.65 20.71 -8.99
N LEU A 97 -3.51 20.03 -8.77
CA LEU A 97 -2.23 20.70 -8.53
C LEU A 97 -1.22 20.47 -9.66
N GLY A 98 -1.44 19.44 -10.47
CA GLY A 98 -0.48 19.14 -11.51
C GLY A 98 -1.05 18.12 -12.45
N GLU A 99 -0.16 17.52 -13.24
CA GLU A 99 -0.56 16.58 -14.27
C GLU A 99 -0.44 15.16 -13.75
N VAL A 100 -1.56 14.40 -13.82
CA VAL A 100 -1.56 12.96 -13.51
C VAL A 100 -1.25 12.24 -14.81
N ILE A 101 -0.14 11.50 -14.82
CA ILE A 101 0.33 10.80 -16.00
C ILE A 101 -0.37 9.46 -16.16
N ALA A 102 -0.46 8.70 -15.03
CA ALA A 102 -1.05 7.37 -15.07
C ALA A 102 -1.46 6.95 -13.67
N THR A 103 -2.48 6.11 -13.61
CA THR A 103 -2.89 5.48 -12.37
C THR A 103 -3.16 4.01 -12.65
N HIS A 104 -2.93 3.17 -11.65
CA HIS A 104 -3.19 1.76 -11.84
C HIS A 104 -3.34 1.06 -10.50
N VAL A 105 -4.13 0.00 -10.50
CA VAL A 105 -4.27 -0.87 -9.34
C VAL A 105 -4.01 -2.29 -9.80
N ILE A 106 -3.08 -2.96 -9.13
CA ILE A 106 -2.85 -4.39 -9.35
C ILE A 106 -3.51 -5.11 -8.18
N PRO A 107 -4.63 -5.81 -8.42
CA PRO A 107 -5.36 -6.41 -7.29
C PRO A 107 -4.57 -7.48 -6.57
N ARG A 108 -3.74 -8.22 -7.27
CA ARG A 108 -3.01 -9.32 -6.67
C ARG A 108 -1.62 -9.41 -7.29
N PRO A 109 -0.68 -8.56 -6.84
CA PRO A 109 0.67 -8.54 -7.44
C PRO A 109 1.37 -9.88 -7.23
N HIS A 110 2.15 -10.27 -8.23
CA HIS A 110 3.00 -11.44 -8.11
C HIS A 110 4.04 -11.19 -7.00
N THR A 111 4.45 -12.25 -6.31
CA THR A 111 5.39 -12.10 -5.21
C THR A 111 6.70 -11.45 -5.62
N ASP A 112 7.15 -11.71 -6.84
CA ASP A 112 8.41 -11.15 -7.31
C ASP A 112 8.36 -9.65 -7.55
N VAL A 113 7.17 -9.07 -7.65
CA VAL A 113 7.03 -7.63 -7.82
C VAL A 113 7.57 -6.88 -6.59
N GLU A 114 7.52 -7.52 -5.43
CA GLU A 114 8.05 -6.91 -4.21
C GLU A 114 9.52 -6.52 -4.35
N LYS A 115 10.24 -7.21 -5.21
CA LYS A 115 11.68 -6.98 -5.34
C LYS A 115 12.01 -5.65 -5.99
N ILE A 116 11.09 -5.09 -6.75
CA ILE A 116 11.36 -3.85 -7.47
C ILE A 116 10.62 -2.65 -6.91
N LEU A 117 9.86 -2.83 -5.83
CA LEU A 117 9.15 -1.71 -5.22
C LEU A 117 10.08 -0.92 -4.32
N PRO A 118 9.83 0.39 -4.17
CA PRO A 118 10.67 1.19 -3.27
C PRO A 118 10.51 0.74 -1.83
N ALA A 119 11.59 0.84 -1.07
CA ALA A 119 11.55 0.54 0.35
C ALA A 119 10.98 1.74 1.09
N LEU A 120 10.12 1.46 2.05
CA LEU A 120 9.59 2.50 2.91
C LEU A 120 10.70 3.00 3.82
N LYS A 121 10.81 4.31 3.95
CA LYS A 121 11.90 4.90 4.74
C LYS A 121 11.40 5.58 5.99
#